data_89379d74a43b009f795cdb06661fb2c8
#
_entry.id   89379d74a43b009f795cdb06661fb2c8
#
_cell.length_a   1.000
_cell.length_b   1.000
_cell.length_c   1.000
_cell.angle_alpha   90.00
_cell.angle_beta   90.00
_cell.angle_gamma   90.00
#
_symmetry.space_group_name_H-M   'P 1'
#
loop_
_entity.id
_entity.type
_entity.pdbx_description
1 polymer ?
#
loop_
_entity_poly.entity_id
_entity_poly.type
_entity_poly.pdbx_seq_one_letter_code
_entity_poly.pdbx_strand_id
1 'polypeptide(L)'
;MTGDIDPIITRTVLRSLCGSDFTPEDILCGRRVLIAGKPERRPVTLYLRFPESRLLALSPLVRLIWSSLLDELIALYDMRRGEGCNPVLALIDEAGTSPIPALPRYAATVAGRGISLAVLVQDHNQLEHAYGKYGSRSLINNMA
;
A
#
# COMPACT_ATOMS: atom_id res chain seq x y z
N MET A 1 19.62 21.31 0.74
CA MET A 1 18.65 20.25 1.07
C MET A 1 18.68 19.17 -0.02
N THR A 2 19.80 18.47 -0.16
CA THR A 2 20.02 17.44 -1.21
C THR A 2 20.42 16.07 -0.61
N GLY A 3 20.22 15.88 0.70
CA GLY A 3 20.77 14.72 1.42
C GLY A 3 19.93 13.44 1.44
N ASP A 4 18.62 13.49 1.16
CA ASP A 4 17.73 12.36 1.42
C ASP A 4 17.38 11.48 0.20
N ILE A 5 17.82 11.87 -0.99
CA ILE A 5 17.51 11.14 -2.23
C ILE A 5 18.65 10.16 -2.62
N ASP A 6 19.88 10.42 -2.20
CA ASP A 6 21.05 9.63 -2.59
C ASP A 6 20.99 8.13 -2.26
N PRO A 7 20.46 7.66 -1.10
CA PRO A 7 20.37 6.22 -0.84
C PRO A 7 19.27 5.53 -1.65
N ILE A 8 18.31 6.27 -2.20
CA ILE A 8 17.19 5.71 -2.99
C ILE A 8 17.63 5.49 -4.44
N ILE A 9 18.57 6.30 -4.95
CA ILE A 9 19.00 6.27 -6.35
C ILE A 9 20.21 5.32 -6.52
N THR A 10 20.08 4.07 -6.11
CA THR A 10 21.02 3.04 -6.55
C THR A 10 20.60 2.48 -7.91
N ARG A 11 21.57 1.98 -8.71
CA ARG A 11 21.26 1.32 -10.00
C ARG A 11 20.25 0.20 -9.86
N THR A 12 20.25 -0.51 -8.74
CA THR A 12 19.32 -1.59 -8.45
C THR A 12 17.90 -1.06 -8.25
N VAL A 13 17.74 0.02 -7.49
CA VAL A 13 16.43 0.67 -7.28
C VAL A 13 15.89 1.26 -8.58
N LEU A 14 16.74 1.95 -9.35
CA LEU A 14 16.35 2.48 -10.66
C LEU A 14 15.88 1.37 -11.62
N ARG A 15 16.56 0.23 -11.65
CA ARG A 15 16.13 -0.92 -12.48
C ARG A 15 14.78 -1.48 -12.03
N SER A 16 14.52 -1.52 -10.72
CA SER A 16 13.25 -2.00 -10.17
C SER A 16 12.08 -1.04 -10.43
N LEU A 17 12.37 0.24 -10.69
CA LEU A 17 11.37 1.26 -11.05
C LEU A 17 11.18 1.41 -12.57
N CYS A 18 12.01 0.74 -13.39
CA CYS A 18 11.89 0.76 -14.84
C CYS A 18 10.84 -0.24 -15.31
N GLY A 19 9.65 0.24 -15.62
CA GLY A 19 8.52 -0.56 -16.07
C GLY A 19 7.55 -0.94 -14.94
N SER A 20 6.35 -1.29 -15.31
CA SER A 20 5.33 -1.76 -14.38
C SER A 20 4.64 -2.99 -14.95
N ASP A 21 4.66 -4.08 -14.21
CA ASP A 21 3.98 -5.33 -14.59
C ASP A 21 2.50 -5.34 -14.15
N PHE A 22 2.06 -4.32 -13.45
CA PHE A 22 0.69 -4.19 -12.96
C PHE A 22 0.25 -2.72 -12.94
N THR A 23 -1.06 -2.52 -12.88
CA THR A 23 -1.69 -1.21 -12.63
C THR A 23 -2.55 -1.28 -11.37
N PRO A 24 -2.84 -0.15 -10.69
CA PRO A 24 -3.81 -0.12 -9.61
C PRO A 24 -5.19 -0.64 -10.04
N GLU A 25 -5.58 -0.43 -11.31
CA GLU A 25 -6.81 -1.00 -11.88
C GLU A 25 -6.80 -2.53 -11.90
N ASP A 26 -5.66 -3.17 -12.18
CA ASP A 26 -5.54 -4.64 -12.15
C ASP A 26 -5.81 -5.18 -10.74
N ILE A 27 -5.43 -4.45 -9.69
CA ILE A 27 -5.69 -4.84 -8.31
C ILE A 27 -7.19 -4.65 -7.99
N LEU A 28 -7.73 -3.47 -8.28
CA LEU A 28 -9.09 -3.12 -7.91
C LEU A 28 -10.14 -3.88 -8.73
N CYS A 29 -9.93 -4.06 -10.03
CA CYS A 29 -10.91 -4.63 -10.95
C CYS A 29 -10.55 -6.02 -11.47
N GLY A 30 -9.38 -6.54 -11.09
CA GLY A 30 -8.81 -7.77 -11.65
C GLY A 30 -8.15 -7.55 -13.01
N ARG A 31 -7.10 -8.31 -13.25
CA ARG A 31 -6.32 -8.28 -14.50
C ARG A 31 -7.08 -8.94 -15.65
N ARG A 32 -7.10 -8.30 -16.80
CA ARG A 32 -7.64 -8.90 -18.02
C ARG A 32 -6.71 -10.00 -18.53
N VAL A 33 -7.26 -11.18 -18.72
CA VAL A 33 -6.56 -12.35 -19.28
C VAL A 33 -7.43 -13.00 -20.36
N LEU A 34 -6.82 -13.68 -21.31
CA LEU A 34 -7.55 -14.47 -22.30
C LEU A 34 -7.58 -15.93 -21.86
N ILE A 35 -8.76 -16.48 -21.61
CA ILE A 35 -8.95 -17.89 -21.28
C ILE A 35 -9.80 -18.52 -22.35
N ALA A 36 -9.25 -19.52 -23.04
CA ALA A 36 -9.91 -20.16 -24.21
C ALA A 36 -10.42 -19.14 -25.24
N GLY A 37 -9.64 -18.05 -25.48
CA GLY A 37 -9.99 -17.00 -26.43
C GLY A 37 -11.03 -15.98 -25.93
N LYS A 38 -11.52 -16.12 -24.70
CA LYS A 38 -12.50 -15.17 -24.11
C LYS A 38 -11.78 -14.26 -23.09
N PRO A 39 -12.07 -12.94 -23.11
CA PRO A 39 -11.53 -12.03 -22.10
C PRO A 39 -12.20 -12.26 -20.76
N GLU A 40 -11.43 -12.57 -19.75
CA GLU A 40 -11.86 -12.68 -18.35
C GLU A 40 -11.07 -11.75 -17.46
N ARG A 41 -11.65 -11.38 -16.30
CA ARG A 41 -10.91 -10.68 -15.25
C ARG A 41 -10.58 -11.65 -14.13
N ARG A 42 -9.31 -11.64 -13.70
CA ARG A 42 -8.81 -12.48 -12.60
C ARG A 42 -8.29 -11.59 -11.46
N PRO A 43 -8.58 -11.95 -10.21
CA PRO A 43 -8.03 -11.23 -9.07
C PRO A 43 -6.50 -11.28 -9.09
N VAL A 44 -5.87 -10.21 -8.58
CA VAL A 44 -4.41 -10.07 -8.53
C VAL A 44 -3.96 -10.02 -7.07
N THR A 45 -2.87 -10.71 -6.76
CA THR A 45 -2.15 -10.54 -5.51
C THR A 45 -0.81 -9.87 -5.81
N LEU A 46 -0.59 -8.69 -5.22
CA LEU A 46 0.67 -7.96 -5.31
C LEU A 46 1.50 -8.20 -4.05
N TYR A 47 2.73 -8.67 -4.22
CA TYR A 47 3.69 -8.82 -3.14
C TYR A 47 4.75 -7.72 -3.24
N LEU A 48 4.75 -6.78 -2.30
CA LEU A 48 5.81 -5.79 -2.13
C LEU A 48 6.83 -6.33 -1.14
N ARG A 49 7.98 -6.75 -1.62
CA ARG A 49 9.03 -7.34 -0.78
C ARG A 49 10.28 -6.47 -0.79
N PHE A 50 10.73 -6.13 0.40
CA PHE A 50 11.95 -5.35 0.62
C PHE A 50 12.92 -6.16 1.49
N PRO A 51 14.23 -6.20 1.18
CA PRO A 51 15.20 -6.84 2.05
C PRO A 51 15.22 -6.17 3.43
N GLU A 52 15.09 -6.93 4.49
CA GLU A 52 15.08 -6.44 5.87
C GLU A 52 16.31 -5.57 6.18
N SER A 53 17.50 -6.03 5.74
CA SER A 53 18.77 -5.31 5.91
C SER A 53 18.80 -3.93 5.24
N ARG A 54 17.88 -3.61 4.35
CA ARG A 54 17.79 -2.33 3.63
C ARG A 54 16.47 -1.59 3.89
N LEU A 55 15.58 -2.15 4.68
CA LEU A 55 14.24 -1.62 4.89
C LEU A 55 14.29 -0.18 5.43
N LEU A 56 15.18 0.11 6.36
CA LEU A 56 15.35 1.45 6.91
C LEU A 56 15.80 2.46 5.83
N ALA A 57 16.78 2.10 5.02
CA ALA A 57 17.26 2.95 3.92
C ALA A 57 16.22 3.13 2.81
N LEU A 58 15.38 2.11 2.56
CA LEU A 58 14.31 2.14 1.56
C LEU A 58 12.98 2.67 2.10
N SER A 59 12.91 3.01 3.38
CA SER A 59 11.67 3.48 4.03
C SER A 59 10.97 4.62 3.29
N PRO A 60 11.65 5.66 2.75
CA PRO A 60 10.97 6.69 1.97
C PRO A 60 10.31 6.13 0.69
N LEU A 61 10.94 5.17 0.03
CA LEU A 61 10.39 4.51 -1.15
C LEU A 61 9.18 3.63 -0.79
N VAL A 62 9.29 2.84 0.28
CA VAL A 62 8.18 2.02 0.79
C VAL A 62 6.95 2.87 1.10
N ARG A 63 7.15 3.99 1.80
CA ARG A 63 6.10 4.96 2.12
C ARG A 63 5.45 5.54 0.88
N LEU A 64 6.27 5.93 -0.10
CA LEU A 64 5.79 6.49 -1.36
C LEU A 64 4.93 5.46 -2.12
N ILE A 65 5.41 4.22 -2.25
CA ILE A 65 4.68 3.15 -2.96
C ILE A 65 3.34 2.88 -2.29
N TRP A 66 3.30 2.70 -0.98
CA TRP A 66 2.06 2.45 -0.25
C TRP A 66 1.07 3.62 -0.35
N SER A 67 1.55 4.85 -0.14
CA SER A 67 0.69 6.03 -0.20
C SER A 67 0.13 6.23 -1.60
N SER A 68 0.96 6.14 -2.64
CA SER A 68 0.51 6.28 -4.03
C SER A 68 -0.47 5.18 -4.43
N LEU A 69 -0.21 3.93 -4.01
CA LEU A 69 -1.09 2.81 -4.32
C LEU A 69 -2.47 2.99 -3.66
N LEU A 70 -2.52 3.30 -2.36
CA LEU A 70 -3.77 3.49 -1.65
C LEU A 70 -4.55 4.70 -2.17
N ASP A 71 -3.89 5.82 -2.43
CA ASP A 71 -4.53 7.02 -3.00
C ASP A 71 -5.12 6.73 -4.38
N GLU A 72 -4.41 5.98 -5.23
CA GLU A 72 -4.89 5.63 -6.56
C GLU A 72 -6.06 4.62 -6.51
N LEU A 73 -6.01 3.62 -5.63
CA LEU A 73 -7.13 2.69 -5.43
C LEU A 73 -8.39 3.43 -4.97
N ILE A 74 -8.25 4.39 -4.05
CA ILE A 74 -9.36 5.23 -3.58
C ILE A 74 -9.92 6.06 -4.74
N ALA A 75 -9.07 6.74 -5.51
CA ALA A 75 -9.46 7.59 -6.63
C ALA A 75 -10.19 6.78 -7.72
N LEU A 76 -9.68 5.60 -8.06
CA LEU A 76 -10.30 4.71 -9.04
C LEU A 76 -11.66 4.19 -8.56
N TYR A 77 -11.78 3.81 -7.28
CA TYR A 77 -13.05 3.38 -6.70
C TYR A 77 -14.10 4.49 -6.76
N ASP A 78 -13.73 5.69 -6.34
CA ASP A 78 -14.62 6.86 -6.32
C ASP A 78 -15.03 7.26 -7.74
N MET A 79 -14.10 7.26 -8.70
CA MET A 79 -14.40 7.51 -10.12
C MET A 79 -15.38 6.50 -10.71
N ARG A 80 -15.24 5.22 -10.34
CA ARG A 80 -16.10 4.13 -10.80
C ARG A 80 -17.38 4.00 -9.98
N ARG A 81 -17.53 4.73 -8.89
CA ARG A 81 -18.64 4.57 -7.92
C ARG A 81 -18.78 3.13 -7.40
N GLY A 82 -17.65 2.42 -7.31
CA GLY A 82 -17.60 1.01 -6.91
C GLY A 82 -17.99 0.01 -8.00
N GLU A 83 -18.41 0.44 -9.18
CA GLU A 83 -18.83 -0.47 -10.25
C GLU A 83 -17.66 -1.29 -10.81
N GLY A 84 -17.81 -2.61 -10.78
CA GLY A 84 -16.82 -3.56 -11.25
C GLY A 84 -15.54 -3.61 -10.39
N CYS A 85 -15.60 -3.09 -9.17
CA CYS A 85 -14.52 -3.16 -8.20
C CYS A 85 -14.62 -4.42 -7.34
N ASN A 86 -13.48 -5.09 -7.12
CA ASN A 86 -13.39 -6.21 -6.19
C ASN A 86 -13.02 -5.70 -4.79
N PRO A 87 -13.38 -6.44 -3.72
CA PRO A 87 -12.80 -6.21 -2.41
C PRO A 87 -11.26 -6.35 -2.45
N VAL A 88 -10.57 -5.42 -1.80
CA VAL A 88 -9.10 -5.41 -1.72
C VAL A 88 -8.69 -5.60 -0.27
N LEU A 89 -7.75 -6.51 -0.01
CA LEU A 89 -7.07 -6.63 1.28
C LEU A 89 -5.65 -6.07 1.13
N ALA A 90 -5.34 -5.02 1.86
CA ALA A 90 -4.00 -4.48 2.02
C ALA A 90 -3.42 -4.99 3.34
N LEU A 91 -2.50 -5.95 3.24
CA LEU A 91 -1.79 -6.51 4.39
C LEU A 91 -0.44 -5.80 4.52
N ILE A 92 -0.25 -5.09 5.63
CA ILE A 92 0.94 -4.31 5.92
C ILE A 92 1.65 -4.96 7.10
N ASP A 93 2.74 -5.64 6.79
CA ASP A 93 3.60 -6.24 7.80
C ASP A 93 4.64 -5.23 8.29
N GLU A 94 4.99 -5.31 9.57
CA GLU A 94 5.96 -4.42 10.22
C GLU A 94 5.72 -2.91 10.04
N ALA A 95 4.46 -2.49 10.16
CA ALA A 95 4.07 -1.09 10.01
C ALA A 95 4.77 -0.12 10.99
N GLY A 96 5.35 -0.63 12.08
CA GLY A 96 6.15 0.14 13.02
C GLY A 96 7.54 0.51 12.49
N THR A 97 8.16 -0.37 11.69
CA THR A 97 9.53 -0.16 11.17
C THR A 97 9.56 0.80 9.98
N SER A 98 8.54 0.75 9.13
CA SER A 98 8.39 1.67 7.99
C SER A 98 6.99 2.27 7.95
N PRO A 99 6.68 3.21 8.85
CA PRO A 99 5.33 3.74 9.00
C PRO A 99 4.87 4.49 7.75
N ILE A 100 3.67 4.18 7.29
CA ILE A 100 2.99 4.90 6.19
C ILE A 100 2.35 6.15 6.79
N PRO A 101 2.77 7.37 6.42
CA PRO A 101 2.38 8.59 7.14
C PRO A 101 0.88 8.81 7.29
N ALA A 102 0.11 8.47 6.26
CA ALA A 102 -1.34 8.68 6.23
C ALA A 102 -2.16 7.44 6.66
N LEU A 103 -1.53 6.38 7.21
CA LEU A 103 -2.21 5.13 7.53
C LEU A 103 -3.43 5.31 8.46
N PRO A 104 -3.39 6.16 9.53
CA PRO A 104 -4.58 6.42 10.34
C PRO A 104 -5.74 7.05 9.55
N ARG A 105 -5.44 7.88 8.56
CA ARG A 105 -6.46 8.46 7.67
C ARG A 105 -7.05 7.39 6.76
N TYR A 106 -6.20 6.55 6.18
CA TYR A 106 -6.67 5.44 5.33
C TYR A 106 -7.56 4.49 6.13
N ALA A 107 -7.17 4.09 7.33
CA ALA A 107 -7.98 3.23 8.20
C ALA A 107 -9.40 3.77 8.44
N ALA A 108 -9.54 5.08 8.55
CA ALA A 108 -10.84 5.74 8.75
C ALA A 108 -11.72 5.82 7.48
N THR A 109 -11.13 5.66 6.28
CA THR A 109 -11.83 6.03 5.03
C THR A 109 -11.95 4.92 4.00
N VAL A 110 -11.07 3.92 4.03
CA VAL A 110 -11.00 2.90 2.96
C VAL A 110 -12.05 1.80 3.08
N ALA A 111 -12.56 1.52 4.28
CA ALA A 111 -13.54 0.46 4.50
C ALA A 111 -14.83 0.67 3.68
N GLY A 112 -15.31 1.91 3.59
CA GLY A 112 -16.47 2.28 2.75
C GLY A 112 -16.24 2.11 1.24
N ARG A 113 -15.00 1.83 0.83
CA ARG A 113 -14.60 1.59 -0.56
C ARG A 113 -14.24 0.13 -0.84
N GLY A 114 -14.61 -0.77 0.06
CA GLY A 114 -14.29 -2.19 -0.09
C GLY A 114 -12.81 -2.51 0.05
N ILE A 115 -12.01 -1.60 0.62
CA ILE A 115 -10.59 -1.83 0.92
C ILE A 115 -10.47 -2.11 2.42
N SER A 116 -10.00 -3.30 2.76
CA SER A 116 -9.70 -3.71 4.14
C SER A 116 -8.21 -3.58 4.40
N LEU A 117 -7.87 -3.02 5.56
CA LEU A 117 -6.48 -2.95 6.02
C LEU A 117 -6.25 -4.02 7.10
N ALA A 118 -5.18 -4.78 6.96
CA ALA A 118 -4.64 -5.62 8.03
C ALA A 118 -3.22 -5.14 8.33
N VAL A 119 -2.99 -4.67 9.54
CA VAL A 119 -1.72 -4.08 9.97
C VAL A 119 -1.14 -4.93 11.07
N LEU A 120 0.06 -5.46 10.84
CA LEU A 120 0.80 -6.23 11.82
C LEU A 120 1.88 -5.34 12.45
N VAL A 121 1.93 -5.40 13.76
CA VAL A 121 2.94 -4.71 14.58
C VAL A 121 3.37 -5.63 15.70
N GLN A 122 4.60 -5.49 16.14
CA GLN A 122 5.13 -6.29 17.24
C GLN A 122 4.64 -5.80 18.61
N ASP A 123 4.42 -4.49 18.75
CA ASP A 123 4.11 -3.82 20.00
C ASP A 123 3.32 -2.52 19.76
N HIS A 124 2.42 -2.20 20.70
CA HIS A 124 1.68 -0.93 20.75
C HIS A 124 2.59 0.30 20.81
N ASN A 125 3.73 0.21 21.51
CA ASN A 125 4.67 1.32 21.60
C ASN A 125 5.27 1.71 20.24
N GLN A 126 5.42 0.73 19.33
CA GLN A 126 5.86 1.01 17.97
C GLN A 126 4.85 1.88 17.21
N LEU A 127 3.56 1.63 17.38
CA LEU A 127 2.51 2.48 16.79
C LEU A 127 2.52 3.89 17.37
N GLU A 128 2.68 4.02 18.69
CA GLU A 128 2.76 5.34 19.31
C GLU A 128 4.02 6.11 18.87
N HIS A 129 5.14 5.43 18.72
CA HIS A 129 6.38 6.04 18.19
C HIS A 129 6.22 6.48 16.73
N ALA A 130 5.56 5.67 15.90
CA ALA A 130 5.38 5.89 14.46
C ALA A 130 4.33 6.98 14.15
N TYR A 131 3.20 6.99 14.87
CA TYR A 131 2.03 7.82 14.56
C TYR A 131 1.64 8.80 15.67
N GLY A 132 2.37 8.81 16.77
CA GLY A 132 2.01 9.54 17.98
C GLY A 132 0.80 8.94 18.69
N LYS A 133 0.53 9.42 19.91
CA LYS A 133 -0.54 8.92 20.79
C LYS A 133 -1.93 9.01 20.17
N TYR A 134 -2.22 10.09 19.44
CA TYR A 134 -3.53 10.28 18.80
C TYR A 134 -3.68 9.46 17.52
N GLY A 135 -2.64 9.39 16.70
CA GLY A 135 -2.63 8.61 15.47
C GLY A 135 -2.74 7.10 15.73
N SER A 136 -2.02 6.58 16.73
CA SER A 136 -2.09 5.17 17.11
C SER A 136 -3.48 4.77 17.61
N ARG A 137 -4.10 5.61 18.47
CA ARG A 137 -5.48 5.39 18.93
C ARG A 137 -6.48 5.42 17.78
N SER A 138 -6.36 6.41 16.89
CA SER A 138 -7.22 6.49 15.71
C SER A 138 -7.10 5.24 14.84
N LEU A 139 -5.88 4.76 14.63
CA LEU A 139 -5.63 3.55 13.85
C LEU A 139 -6.31 2.32 14.50
N ILE A 140 -6.10 2.10 15.79
CA ILE A 140 -6.68 0.98 16.52
C ILE A 140 -8.22 1.02 16.50
N ASN A 141 -8.81 2.19 16.77
CA ASN A 141 -10.27 2.34 16.81
C ASN A 141 -10.95 2.11 15.46
N ASN A 142 -10.26 2.32 14.35
CA ASN A 142 -10.79 2.11 13.00
C ASN A 142 -10.49 0.71 12.43
N MET A 143 -9.74 -0.12 13.16
CA MET A 143 -9.42 -1.50 12.77
C MET A 143 -10.14 -2.55 13.62
N ALA A 144 -10.89 -2.15 14.63
CA ALA A 144 -11.61 -3.04 15.54
C ALA A 144 -12.96 -3.51 14.97
#